data_b9ac2a936b20aefa97834d72312e44b3
#
_entry.id   b9ac2a936b20aefa97834d72312e44b3
#
_cell.length_a   1.000
_cell.length_b   1.000
_cell.length_c   1.000
_cell.angle_alpha   90.00
_cell.angle_beta   90.00
_cell.angle_gamma   90.00
#
_symmetry.space_group_name_H-M   'P 1'
#
loop_
_entity.id
_entity.type
_entity.pdbx_description
1 polymer ?
#
loop_
_entity_poly.entity_id
_entity_poly.type
_entity_poly.pdbx_seq_one_letter_code
_entity_poly.pdbx_strand_id
1 'polypeptide(L)'
;MSTAVSRAVLGRVSPSLRTVRRHTVRATAARTRTVMSAAPAAPPTYLLLTLDYVEDILEKRDPYRADHLAGAKAQHDAGKCVIAGALQDPVDKGVFVFKDCDEAHVKAFVESDAYYKNGLVTGYAIRPWMIFVGAD
;
A
#
# COMPACT_ATOMS: atom_id res chain seq x y z
N MET A 1 -63.54 -29.87 52.43
CA MET A 1 -64.88 -29.25 52.29
C MET A 1 -64.94 -28.75 50.85
N SER A 2 -65.49 -29.53 49.95
CA SER A 2 -66.87 -29.42 49.50
C SER A 2 -67.04 -28.12 48.73
N THR A 3 -67.47 -27.99 47.53
CA THR A 3 -68.36 -28.66 46.59
C THR A 3 -68.28 -27.86 45.30
N ALA A 4 -68.16 -28.46 44.20
CA ALA A 4 -69.21 -28.96 43.31
C ALA A 4 -69.80 -27.93 42.34
N VAL A 5 -69.65 -28.24 41.08
CA VAL A 5 -70.69 -28.55 40.07
C VAL A 5 -71.27 -27.33 39.33
N SER A 6 -71.19 -27.20 38.03
CA SER A 6 -72.17 -27.59 37.02
C SER A 6 -71.82 -26.94 35.67
N ARG A 7 -71.51 -27.63 34.59
CA ARG A 7 -72.28 -28.07 33.44
C ARG A 7 -73.18 -27.05 32.73
N ALA A 8 -72.90 -26.79 31.45
CA ALA A 8 -73.82 -26.77 30.29
C ALA A 8 -73.02 -26.30 29.05
N VAL A 9 -72.78 -27.04 28.05
CA VAL A 9 -73.55 -27.67 26.97
C VAL A 9 -74.02 -26.67 25.88
N LEU A 10 -73.56 -27.03 24.67
CA LEU A 10 -74.13 -26.76 23.36
C LEU A 10 -73.77 -25.43 22.64
N GLY A 11 -73.28 -25.68 21.45
CA GLY A 11 -73.33 -24.72 20.33
C GLY A 11 -72.33 -25.03 19.21
N ARG A 12 -72.58 -26.11 18.47
CA ARG A 12 -71.91 -26.34 17.19
C ARG A 12 -72.40 -25.31 16.20
N VAL A 13 -71.48 -24.57 15.58
CA VAL A 13 -71.67 -24.02 14.24
C VAL A 13 -70.31 -23.97 13.56
N SER A 14 -70.14 -24.82 12.56
CA SER A 14 -69.09 -24.72 11.59
C SER A 14 -69.51 -23.74 10.49
N PRO A 15 -68.62 -22.92 10.02
CA PRO A 15 -68.56 -22.60 8.61
C PRO A 15 -67.19 -22.81 8.00
N SER A 16 -67.24 -23.64 7.01
CA SER A 16 -66.48 -23.71 5.78
C SER A 16 -65.26 -22.79 5.66
N LEU A 17 -64.09 -23.41 5.77
CA LEU A 17 -62.82 -22.81 5.42
C LEU A 17 -62.65 -22.69 3.91
N ARG A 18 -62.83 -21.49 3.40
CA ARG A 18 -62.37 -21.13 2.05
C ARG A 18 -60.83 -20.94 2.13
N THR A 19 -60.10 -21.92 1.63
CA THR A 19 -58.67 -21.84 1.48
C THR A 19 -58.30 -20.76 0.48
N VAL A 20 -57.85 -19.61 0.97
CA VAL A 20 -57.19 -18.60 0.14
C VAL A 20 -55.76 -19.03 -0.04
N ARG A 21 -55.46 -19.56 -1.22
CA ARG A 21 -54.07 -19.77 -1.66
C ARG A 21 -53.37 -18.40 -1.74
N ARG A 22 -52.57 -18.13 -0.74
CA ARG A 22 -51.61 -17.03 -0.82
C ARG A 22 -50.50 -17.47 -1.79
N HIS A 23 -50.53 -16.89 -2.97
CA HIS A 23 -49.37 -16.90 -3.87
C HIS A 23 -48.29 -16.05 -3.21
N THR A 24 -47.29 -16.71 -2.64
CA THR A 24 -46.04 -16.05 -2.28
C THR A 24 -45.31 -15.70 -3.53
N VAL A 25 -45.37 -14.43 -3.93
CA VAL A 25 -44.53 -13.86 -4.96
C VAL A 25 -43.13 -13.78 -4.37
N ARG A 26 -42.28 -14.70 -4.79
CA ARG A 26 -40.87 -14.70 -4.44
C ARG A 26 -40.23 -13.51 -5.15
N ALA A 27 -40.07 -12.41 -4.41
CA ALA A 27 -39.30 -11.27 -4.90
C ALA A 27 -37.85 -11.69 -5.05
N THR A 28 -37.42 -11.96 -6.28
CA THR A 28 -36.02 -12.04 -6.65
C THR A 28 -35.42 -10.66 -6.49
N ALA A 29 -34.75 -10.42 -5.39
CA ALA A 29 -33.91 -9.25 -5.21
C ALA A 29 -32.78 -9.34 -6.22
N ALA A 30 -32.89 -8.62 -7.31
CA ALA A 30 -31.78 -8.35 -8.21
C ALA A 30 -30.71 -7.60 -7.42
N ARG A 31 -29.64 -8.28 -7.03
CA ARG A 31 -28.43 -7.65 -6.51
C ARG A 31 -27.86 -6.80 -7.64
N THR A 32 -28.17 -5.54 -7.63
CA THR A 32 -27.45 -4.55 -8.43
C THR A 32 -26.00 -4.54 -7.92
N ARG A 33 -25.12 -5.20 -8.64
CA ARG A 33 -23.68 -5.09 -8.46
C ARG A 33 -23.32 -3.66 -8.83
N THR A 34 -23.21 -2.79 -7.83
CA THR A 34 -22.56 -1.51 -8.00
C THR A 34 -21.11 -1.82 -8.35
N VAL A 35 -20.76 -1.77 -9.61
CA VAL A 35 -19.38 -1.70 -10.07
C VAL A 35 -18.86 -0.35 -9.59
N MET A 36 -18.18 -0.37 -8.44
CA MET A 36 -17.36 0.77 -8.05
C MET A 36 -16.30 0.90 -9.15
N SER A 37 -16.50 1.87 -10.03
CA SER A 37 -15.46 2.32 -10.94
C SER A 37 -14.31 2.82 -10.05
N ALA A 38 -13.25 2.02 -9.94
CA ALA A 38 -12.03 2.49 -9.35
C ALA A 38 -11.59 3.70 -10.17
N ALA A 39 -11.46 4.86 -9.52
CA ALA A 39 -10.81 6.00 -10.14
C ALA A 39 -9.44 5.52 -10.68
N PRO A 40 -8.98 6.00 -11.84
CA PRO A 40 -7.67 5.62 -12.34
C PRO A 40 -6.66 5.92 -11.23
N ALA A 41 -5.92 4.90 -10.83
CA ALA A 41 -4.87 5.05 -9.84
C ALA A 41 -3.93 6.15 -10.33
N ALA A 42 -3.62 7.13 -9.47
CA ALA A 42 -2.61 8.12 -9.78
C ALA A 42 -1.33 7.38 -10.21
N PRO A 43 -0.61 7.86 -11.24
CA PRO A 43 0.62 7.20 -11.66
C PRO A 43 1.56 7.07 -10.45
N PRO A 44 2.26 5.96 -10.31
CA PRO A 44 3.15 5.73 -9.17
C PRO A 44 4.17 6.86 -9.11
N THR A 45 4.26 7.51 -7.96
CA THR A 45 5.25 8.56 -7.73
C THR A 45 6.55 7.91 -7.30
N TYR A 46 7.58 8.11 -8.09
CA TYR A 46 8.94 7.74 -7.73
C TYR A 46 9.63 8.90 -7.02
N LEU A 47 10.61 8.58 -6.19
CA LEU A 47 11.50 9.56 -5.58
C LEU A 47 12.89 9.38 -6.16
N LEU A 48 13.43 10.44 -6.72
CA LEU A 48 14.80 10.52 -7.17
C LEU A 48 15.65 11.09 -6.04
N LEU A 49 16.58 10.29 -5.52
CA LEU A 49 17.61 10.73 -4.61
C LEU A 49 18.91 10.95 -5.37
N THR A 50 19.52 12.10 -5.18
CA THR A 50 20.89 12.38 -5.61
C THR A 50 21.75 12.66 -4.39
N LEU A 51 22.94 12.05 -4.34
CA LEU A 51 23.97 12.31 -3.34
C LEU A 51 25.11 13.07 -4.02
N ASP A 52 25.52 14.20 -3.48
CA ASP A 52 26.70 14.94 -3.95
C ASP A 52 27.91 14.43 -3.17
N TYR A 53 28.91 13.93 -3.88
CA TYR A 53 30.11 13.37 -3.29
C TYR A 53 31.23 14.42 -3.13
N VAL A 54 32.15 14.15 -2.21
CA VAL A 54 33.41 14.90 -2.15
C VAL A 54 34.24 14.68 -3.42
N GLU A 55 35.07 15.66 -3.78
CA GLU A 55 35.87 15.64 -5.00
C GLU A 55 36.79 14.42 -5.11
N ASP A 56 37.34 13.98 -3.98
CA ASP A 56 38.27 12.84 -3.86
C ASP A 56 37.58 11.53 -3.42
N ILE A 57 36.32 11.37 -3.79
CA ILE A 57 35.50 10.19 -3.40
C ILE A 57 36.18 8.86 -3.77
N LEU A 58 36.83 8.79 -4.93
CA LEU A 58 37.47 7.56 -5.41
C LEU A 58 38.62 7.09 -4.50
N GLU A 59 39.30 8.03 -3.87
CA GLU A 59 40.41 7.74 -2.95
C GLU A 59 39.90 7.40 -1.56
N LYS A 60 38.81 8.01 -1.12
CA LYS A 60 38.30 7.94 0.27
C LYS A 60 37.25 6.84 0.49
N ARG A 61 36.56 6.39 -0.54
CA ARG A 61 35.39 5.52 -0.41
C ARG A 61 35.67 4.09 0.01
N ASP A 62 36.86 3.58 -0.29
CA ASP A 62 37.17 2.13 -0.18
C ASP A 62 36.84 1.54 1.20
N PRO A 63 37.15 2.16 2.34
CA PRO A 63 36.79 1.62 3.65
C PRO A 63 35.28 1.51 3.91
N TYR A 64 34.47 2.33 3.23
CA TYR A 64 33.03 2.46 3.47
C TYR A 64 32.16 1.92 2.33
N ARG A 65 32.82 1.54 1.22
CA ARG A 65 32.12 1.17 -0.02
C ARG A 65 31.28 -0.10 0.15
N ALA A 66 31.76 -1.09 0.89
CA ALA A 66 31.04 -2.33 1.12
C ALA A 66 29.71 -2.08 1.85
N ASP A 67 29.75 -1.27 2.92
CA ASP A 67 28.57 -0.94 3.72
C ASP A 67 27.58 -0.04 2.96
N HIS A 68 28.09 0.92 2.20
CA HIS A 68 27.26 1.76 1.30
C HIS A 68 26.50 0.90 0.29
N LEU A 69 27.18 -0.01 -0.41
CA LEU A 69 26.54 -0.89 -1.38
C LEU A 69 25.59 -1.90 -0.71
N ALA A 70 25.91 -2.39 0.48
CA ALA A 70 25.03 -3.26 1.25
C ALA A 70 23.72 -2.56 1.63
N GLY A 71 23.80 -1.28 2.03
CA GLY A 71 22.62 -0.46 2.31
C GLY A 71 21.74 -0.27 1.08
N ALA A 72 22.32 0.07 -0.07
CA ALA A 72 21.60 0.20 -1.33
C ALA A 72 20.94 -1.12 -1.75
N LYS A 73 21.71 -2.24 -1.64
CA LYS A 73 21.20 -3.57 -1.95
C LYS A 73 20.03 -3.98 -1.04
N ALA A 74 20.09 -3.68 0.25
CA ALA A 74 19.01 -3.98 1.19
C ALA A 74 17.71 -3.24 0.81
N GLN A 75 17.78 -1.99 0.34
CA GLN A 75 16.64 -1.25 -0.17
C GLN A 75 16.09 -1.84 -1.47
N HIS A 76 16.96 -2.33 -2.33
CA HIS A 76 16.56 -3.02 -3.55
C HIS A 76 15.87 -4.37 -3.24
N ASP A 77 16.44 -5.18 -2.36
CA ASP A 77 15.87 -6.47 -1.94
C ASP A 77 14.52 -6.30 -1.23
N ALA A 78 14.32 -5.17 -0.54
CA ALA A 78 13.04 -4.78 0.06
C ALA A 78 12.03 -4.23 -0.97
N GLY A 79 12.41 -4.14 -2.26
CA GLY A 79 11.56 -3.60 -3.34
C GLY A 79 11.34 -2.10 -3.27
N LYS A 80 12.11 -1.36 -2.47
CA LYS A 80 12.01 0.10 -2.31
C LYS A 80 12.91 0.86 -3.26
N CYS A 81 14.12 0.38 -3.50
CA CYS A 81 15.03 0.97 -4.49
C CYS A 81 14.95 0.20 -5.81
N VAL A 82 14.58 0.88 -6.88
CA VAL A 82 14.43 0.29 -8.21
C VAL A 82 15.79 0.16 -8.88
N ILE A 83 16.58 1.23 -8.82
CA ILE A 83 17.90 1.33 -9.44
C ILE A 83 18.77 2.28 -8.63
N ALA A 84 20.06 1.98 -8.55
CA ALA A 84 21.04 2.82 -7.92
C ALA A 84 22.36 2.78 -8.73
N GLY A 85 23.08 3.89 -8.72
CA GLY A 85 24.36 3.99 -9.41
C GLY A 85 25.08 5.30 -9.11
N ALA A 86 26.24 5.46 -9.69
CA ALA A 86 27.01 6.70 -9.64
C ALA A 86 27.24 7.25 -11.05
N LEU A 87 27.20 8.57 -11.17
CA LEU A 87 27.63 9.24 -12.39
C LEU A 87 29.14 9.08 -12.56
N GLN A 88 29.57 9.08 -13.80
CA GLN A 88 30.99 8.94 -14.16
C GLN A 88 31.44 10.15 -14.98
N ASP A 89 32.73 10.36 -14.97
CA ASP A 89 33.40 11.42 -15.76
C ASP A 89 32.92 12.84 -15.46
N PRO A 90 33.00 13.33 -14.20
CA PRO A 90 33.60 12.71 -13.00
C PRO A 90 32.62 11.86 -12.16
N VAL A 91 33.18 11.07 -11.24
CA VAL A 91 32.37 10.37 -10.20
C VAL A 91 32.10 11.37 -9.06
N ASP A 92 31.07 12.17 -9.21
CA ASP A 92 30.70 13.24 -8.29
C ASP A 92 29.33 13.06 -7.65
N LYS A 93 28.49 12.16 -8.19
CA LYS A 93 27.13 11.94 -7.71
C LYS A 93 26.72 10.47 -7.64
N GLY A 94 25.99 10.14 -6.58
CA GLY A 94 25.16 8.93 -6.51
C GLY A 94 23.73 9.25 -6.94
N VAL A 95 23.10 8.32 -7.63
CA VAL A 95 21.71 8.45 -8.07
C VAL A 95 20.96 7.21 -7.68
N PHE A 96 19.79 7.37 -7.05
CA PHE A 96 18.91 6.29 -6.58
C PHE A 96 17.49 6.61 -6.96
N VAL A 97 16.75 5.61 -7.39
CA VAL A 97 15.31 5.71 -7.67
C VAL A 97 14.55 4.83 -6.70
N PHE A 98 13.72 5.47 -5.90
CA PHE A 98 12.86 4.80 -4.92
C PHE A 98 11.41 4.76 -5.41
N LYS A 99 10.66 3.74 -4.97
CA LYS A 99 9.21 3.60 -5.18
C LYS A 99 8.50 3.12 -3.92
N ASP A 100 7.19 3.34 -3.85
CA ASP A 100 6.32 2.84 -2.78
C ASP A 100 6.80 3.23 -1.37
N CYS A 101 7.41 4.40 -1.24
CA CYS A 101 7.85 4.98 0.02
C CYS A 101 7.73 6.50 0.00
N ASP A 102 7.81 7.11 1.17
CA ASP A 102 7.80 8.55 1.34
C ASP A 102 9.21 9.14 1.42
N GLU A 103 9.29 10.47 1.42
CA GLU A 103 10.55 11.20 1.56
C GLU A 103 11.24 10.92 2.88
N ALA A 104 10.46 10.69 3.97
CA ALA A 104 11.01 10.38 5.28
C ALA A 104 11.79 9.04 5.26
N HIS A 105 11.30 8.05 4.54
CA HIS A 105 12.00 6.77 4.35
C HIS A 105 13.34 6.98 3.62
N VAL A 106 13.34 7.75 2.52
CA VAL A 106 14.57 8.02 1.75
C VAL A 106 15.57 8.83 2.57
N LYS A 107 15.10 9.80 3.37
CA LYS A 107 15.94 10.57 4.28
C LYS A 107 16.59 9.68 5.34
N ALA A 108 15.83 8.78 5.95
CA ALA A 108 16.37 7.81 6.92
C ALA A 108 17.44 6.90 6.27
N PHE A 109 17.23 6.50 5.02
CA PHE A 109 18.24 5.77 4.25
C PHE A 109 19.54 6.57 4.11
N VAL A 110 19.46 7.85 3.69
CA VAL A 110 20.64 8.73 3.58
C VAL A 110 21.35 8.87 4.93
N GLU A 111 20.63 9.13 6.01
CA GLU A 111 21.19 9.28 7.35
C GLU A 111 21.84 7.99 7.87
N SER A 112 21.43 6.84 7.40
CA SER A 112 22.00 5.52 7.73
C SER A 112 23.20 5.14 6.87
N ASP A 113 23.38 5.81 5.73
CA ASP A 113 24.39 5.48 4.73
C ASP A 113 25.81 5.68 5.22
N ALA A 114 26.70 4.73 4.89
CA ALA A 114 28.10 4.76 5.35
C ALA A 114 28.88 5.96 4.79
N TYR A 115 28.60 6.38 3.53
CA TYR A 115 29.26 7.56 2.94
C TYR A 115 28.80 8.85 3.62
N TYR A 116 27.50 8.95 3.90
CA TYR A 116 26.95 10.12 4.61
C TYR A 116 27.54 10.25 6.01
N LYS A 117 27.55 9.17 6.79
CA LYS A 117 28.09 9.14 8.17
C LYS A 117 29.55 9.50 8.25
N ASN A 118 30.32 9.20 7.20
CA ASN A 118 31.76 9.43 7.15
C ASN A 118 32.16 10.68 6.35
N GLY A 119 31.18 11.56 6.04
CA GLY A 119 31.45 12.86 5.43
C GLY A 119 31.86 12.82 3.97
N LEU A 120 31.58 11.70 3.26
CA LEU A 120 31.84 11.59 1.84
C LEU A 120 30.69 12.15 0.98
N VAL A 121 29.56 12.45 1.61
CA VAL A 121 28.41 13.11 0.99
C VAL A 121 28.38 14.54 1.48
N THR A 122 28.52 15.51 0.59
CA THR A 122 28.49 16.94 0.87
C THR A 122 27.10 17.54 0.87
N GLY A 123 26.17 16.89 0.16
CA GLY A 123 24.77 17.28 0.06
C GLY A 123 23.93 16.19 -0.58
N TYR A 124 22.63 16.31 -0.48
CA TYR A 124 21.70 15.44 -1.17
C TYR A 124 20.41 16.18 -1.51
N ALA A 125 19.70 15.67 -2.51
CA ALA A 125 18.37 16.11 -2.85
C ALA A 125 17.44 14.92 -3.07
N ILE A 126 16.21 15.05 -2.56
CA ILE A 126 15.12 14.09 -2.78
C ILE A 126 14.05 14.83 -3.56
N ARG A 127 13.65 14.29 -4.71
CA ARG A 127 12.64 14.92 -5.56
C ARG A 127 11.62 13.89 -6.06
N PRO A 128 10.33 14.23 -6.04
CA PRO A 128 9.31 13.45 -6.75
C PRO A 128 9.68 13.39 -8.25
N TRP A 129 9.61 12.20 -8.83
CA TRP A 129 9.91 11.96 -10.23
C TRP A 129 8.79 11.20 -10.90
N MET A 130 8.20 11.81 -11.92
CA MET A 130 7.21 11.17 -12.77
C MET A 130 7.92 10.45 -13.90
N ILE A 131 7.87 9.13 -13.90
CA ILE A 131 8.47 8.30 -14.94
C ILE A 131 7.41 8.02 -16.00
N PHE A 132 7.73 8.26 -17.25
CA PHE A 132 6.83 8.05 -18.38
C PHE A 132 7.13 6.75 -19.16
N VAL A 133 8.34 6.21 -19.02
CA VAL A 133 8.79 4.99 -19.71
C VAL A 133 9.74 4.22 -18.80
N GLY A 134 9.59 2.90 -18.74
CA GLY A 134 10.50 2.01 -18.02
C GLY A 134 10.27 1.90 -16.52
N ALA A 135 9.07 2.21 -16.05
CA ALA A 135 8.68 2.04 -14.66
C ALA A 135 7.79 0.78 -14.52
N ASP A 136 8.40 -0.39 -14.52
CA ASP A 136 7.72 -1.68 -14.26
C ASP A 136 7.82 -2.07 -12.78
#